data_6334cd625bd1ed6ae0bd0c0111555f52
#
_entry.id   6334cd625bd1ed6ae0bd0c0111555f52
#
_cell.length_a   1.000
_cell.length_b   1.000
_cell.length_c   1.000
_cell.angle_alpha   90.00
_cell.angle_beta   90.00
_cell.angle_gamma   90.00
#
_symmetry.space_group_name_H-M   'P 1'
#
loop_
_entity.id
_entity.type
_entity.pdbx_description
1 polymer ?
#
loop_
_entity_poly.entity_id
_entity_poly.type
_entity_poly.pdbx_seq_one_letter_code
_entity_poly.pdbx_strand_id
1 'polypeptide(L)'
;MWIVACLTEGTPNRGSGASIYPAVQNMLLAARALGLGATLTPRHLFYEKESEAALGLPDGVHSYAIIPIGYPMGKFGPVKRGPLNGIVFQDRWGMPYASV
;
A
#
# COMPACT_ATOMS: atom_id res chain seq x y z
N MET A 1 -9.19 12.48 -7.55
CA MET A 1 -10.05 11.41 -6.98
C MET A 1 -9.27 10.64 -5.94
N TRP A 2 -9.93 10.27 -4.86
CA TRP A 2 -9.31 9.46 -3.81
C TRP A 2 -10.11 8.17 -3.64
N ILE A 3 -9.41 7.06 -3.55
CA ILE A 3 -9.99 5.76 -3.21
C ILE A 3 -9.50 5.41 -1.81
N VAL A 4 -10.42 4.99 -0.95
CA VAL A 4 -10.09 4.52 0.40
C VAL A 4 -10.34 3.02 0.45
N ALA A 5 -9.29 2.25 0.67
CA ALA A 5 -9.38 0.80 0.78
C ALA A 5 -9.72 0.42 2.21
N CYS A 6 -10.86 -0.24 2.39
CA CYS A 6 -11.39 -0.60 3.71
C CYS A 6 -11.70 -2.09 3.81
N LEU A 7 -11.66 -2.60 5.04
CA LEU A 7 -12.13 -3.94 5.37
C LEU A 7 -13.18 -3.87 6.48
N THR A 8 -14.12 -4.78 6.42
CA THR A 8 -15.03 -5.05 7.53
C THR A 8 -14.38 -6.08 8.44
N GLU A 9 -14.05 -5.66 9.65
CA GLU A 9 -13.36 -6.50 10.63
C GLU A 9 -13.50 -5.92 12.04
N GLY A 10 -13.10 -6.68 13.05
CA GLY A 10 -13.05 -6.18 14.43
C GLY A 10 -11.86 -5.23 14.63
N THR A 11 -10.69 -5.81 14.93
CA THR A 11 -9.46 -5.02 15.15
C THR A 11 -8.55 -5.11 13.94
N PRO A 12 -8.07 -3.97 13.40
CA PRO A 12 -7.09 -3.97 12.32
C PRO A 12 -5.82 -4.72 12.75
N ASN A 13 -5.24 -5.48 11.81
CA ASN A 13 -4.04 -6.26 12.08
C ASN A 13 -3.22 -6.49 10.80
N ARG A 14 -1.99 -7.01 10.97
CA ARG A 14 -1.08 -7.24 9.84
C ARG A 14 -1.60 -8.29 8.87
N GLY A 15 -2.30 -9.32 9.36
CA GLY A 15 -2.89 -10.35 8.52
C GLY A 15 -3.94 -9.79 7.58
N SER A 16 -4.81 -8.92 8.09
CA SER A 16 -5.79 -8.22 7.27
C SER A 16 -5.11 -7.30 6.24
N GLY A 17 -4.05 -6.62 6.64
CA GLY A 17 -3.23 -5.82 5.72
C GLY A 17 -2.66 -6.66 4.58
N ALA A 18 -2.13 -7.83 4.89
CA ALA A 18 -1.60 -8.76 3.88
C ALA A 18 -2.68 -9.19 2.88
N SER A 19 -3.94 -9.18 3.29
CA SER A 19 -5.07 -9.51 2.40
C SER A 19 -5.46 -8.34 1.49
N ILE A 20 -5.51 -7.12 2.02
CA ILE A 20 -6.01 -5.96 1.26
C ILE A 20 -4.93 -5.28 0.42
N TYR A 21 -3.68 -5.22 0.87
CA TYR A 21 -2.63 -4.52 0.13
C TYR A 21 -2.32 -5.10 -1.24
N PRO A 22 -2.42 -6.41 -1.49
CA PRO A 22 -2.34 -6.93 -2.87
C PRO A 22 -3.41 -6.36 -3.80
N ALA A 23 -4.64 -6.15 -3.31
CA ALA A 23 -5.69 -5.50 -4.08
C ALA A 23 -5.33 -4.03 -4.37
N VAL A 24 -4.76 -3.32 -3.39
CA VAL A 24 -4.28 -1.95 -3.59
C VAL A 24 -3.19 -1.91 -4.65
N GLN A 25 -2.24 -2.84 -4.64
CA GLN A 25 -1.21 -2.91 -5.67
C GLN A 25 -1.81 -3.11 -7.06
N ASN A 26 -2.83 -3.95 -7.19
CA ASN A 26 -3.54 -4.12 -8.45
C ASN A 26 -4.22 -2.84 -8.92
N MET A 27 -4.77 -2.05 -7.99
CA MET A 27 -5.34 -0.74 -8.31
C MET A 27 -4.27 0.22 -8.85
N LEU A 28 -3.08 0.23 -8.24
CA LEU A 28 -1.96 1.05 -8.71
C LEU A 28 -1.52 0.66 -10.12
N LEU A 29 -1.44 -0.63 -10.41
CA LEU A 29 -1.11 -1.15 -11.73
C LEU A 29 -2.18 -0.79 -12.76
N ALA A 30 -3.45 -0.91 -12.40
CA ALA A 30 -4.57 -0.55 -13.27
C ALA A 30 -4.55 0.96 -13.59
N ALA A 31 -4.30 1.80 -12.59
CA ALA A 31 -4.17 3.24 -12.80
C ALA A 31 -3.05 3.56 -13.79
N ARG A 32 -1.90 2.90 -13.64
CA ARG A 32 -0.76 3.06 -14.55
C ARG A 32 -1.12 2.64 -15.98
N ALA A 33 -1.83 1.54 -16.14
CA ALA A 33 -2.28 1.05 -17.45
C ALA A 33 -3.22 2.03 -18.14
N LEU A 34 -4.00 2.79 -17.36
CA LEU A 34 -4.90 3.81 -17.87
C LEU A 34 -4.22 5.18 -18.08
N GLY A 35 -2.92 5.28 -17.86
CA GLY A 35 -2.19 6.53 -18.00
C GLY A 35 -2.34 7.47 -16.80
N LEU A 36 -2.84 6.98 -15.67
CA LEU A 36 -3.02 7.76 -14.46
C LEU A 36 -1.85 7.60 -13.50
N GLY A 37 -1.65 8.60 -12.65
CA GLY A 37 -0.75 8.52 -11.52
C GLY A 37 -1.49 8.19 -10.25
N ALA A 38 -0.93 7.33 -9.41
CA ALA A 38 -1.51 6.96 -8.14
C ALA A 38 -0.41 6.57 -7.16
N THR A 39 -0.71 6.69 -5.88
CA THR A 39 0.20 6.25 -4.82
C THR A 39 -0.61 5.70 -3.65
N LEU A 40 0.02 4.85 -2.85
CA LEU A 40 -0.55 4.39 -1.60
C LEU A 40 -0.05 5.28 -0.47
N THR A 41 -0.95 5.84 0.31
CA THR A 41 -0.58 6.59 1.52
C THR A 41 -1.27 6.01 2.75
N PRO A 42 -0.50 5.57 3.77
CA PRO A 42 -1.03 5.04 5.01
C PRO A 42 -0.92 6.03 6.19
N ARG A 43 -0.51 7.26 5.96
CA ARG A 43 -0.22 8.23 7.03
C ARG A 43 -1.42 8.56 7.91
N HIS A 44 -2.62 8.52 7.34
CA HIS A 44 -3.86 8.73 8.09
C HIS A 44 -4.05 7.74 9.24
N LEU A 45 -3.37 6.58 9.19
CA LEU A 45 -3.45 5.57 10.24
C LEU A 45 -2.80 6.00 11.56
N PHE A 46 -1.94 7.01 11.55
CA PHE A 46 -1.43 7.62 12.78
C PHE A 46 -2.53 8.34 13.56
N TYR A 47 -3.61 8.71 12.90
CA TYR A 47 -4.77 9.39 13.47
C TYR A 47 -6.03 8.62 13.08
N GLU A 48 -6.05 7.32 13.37
CA GLU A 48 -7.05 6.39 12.85
C GLU A 48 -8.48 6.78 13.23
N LYS A 49 -8.70 7.11 14.51
CA LYS A 49 -10.04 7.48 14.97
C LYS A 49 -10.57 8.74 14.31
N GLU A 50 -9.73 9.76 14.21
CA GLU A 50 -10.08 11.03 13.57
C GLU A 50 -10.31 10.83 12.07
N SER A 51 -9.51 9.98 11.43
CA SER A 51 -9.65 9.67 10.01
C SER A 51 -10.93 8.88 9.74
N GLU A 52 -11.26 7.89 10.54
CA GLU A 52 -12.49 7.13 10.43
C GLU A 52 -13.72 8.01 10.59
N ALA A 53 -13.69 8.94 11.55
CA ALA A 53 -14.76 9.90 11.75
C ALA A 53 -14.91 10.84 10.55
N ALA A 54 -13.81 11.38 10.04
CA ALA A 54 -13.82 12.27 8.87
C ALA A 54 -14.34 11.57 7.62
N LEU A 55 -14.02 10.28 7.45
CA LEU A 55 -14.49 9.47 6.32
C LEU A 55 -15.90 8.94 6.50
N GLY A 56 -16.48 9.08 7.70
CA GLY A 56 -17.82 8.56 8.01
C GLY A 56 -17.89 7.04 8.01
N LEU A 57 -16.79 6.35 8.36
CA LEU A 57 -16.81 4.89 8.41
C LEU A 57 -17.65 4.39 9.58
N PRO A 58 -18.51 3.39 9.34
CA PRO A 58 -19.30 2.79 10.42
C PRO A 58 -18.42 1.90 11.32
N ASP A 59 -18.95 1.55 12.50
CA ASP A 59 -18.28 0.61 13.39
C ASP A 59 -18.01 -0.71 12.65
N GLY A 60 -16.81 -1.26 12.87
CA GLY A 60 -16.39 -2.50 12.23
C GLY A 60 -15.85 -2.34 10.82
N VAL A 61 -15.76 -1.13 10.30
CA VAL A 61 -15.12 -0.83 9.02
C VAL A 61 -13.86 0.00 9.27
N HIS A 62 -12.72 -0.50 8.82
CA HIS A 62 -11.43 0.15 9.02
C HIS A 62 -10.72 0.39 7.69
N SER A 63 -10.09 1.55 7.54
CA SER A 63 -9.32 1.88 6.36
C SER A 63 -7.88 1.38 6.51
N TYR A 64 -7.25 1.04 5.38
CA TYR A 64 -5.85 0.60 5.32
C TYR A 64 -5.00 1.50 4.47
N ALA A 65 -5.57 2.12 3.46
CA ALA A 65 -4.84 2.99 2.55
C ALA A 65 -5.77 4.03 1.95
N ILE A 66 -5.22 5.20 1.71
CA ILE A 66 -5.83 6.22 0.86
C ILE A 66 -4.99 6.27 -0.41
N ILE A 67 -5.66 6.23 -1.54
CA ILE A 67 -5.02 6.17 -2.85
C ILE A 67 -5.47 7.39 -3.65
N PRO A 68 -4.71 8.49 -3.61
CA PRO A 68 -4.98 9.61 -4.52
C PRO A 68 -4.66 9.20 -5.95
N ILE A 69 -5.54 9.55 -6.88
CA ILE A 69 -5.43 9.22 -8.29
C ILE A 69 -5.66 10.48 -9.11
N GLY A 70 -4.82 10.71 -10.10
CA GLY A 70 -4.94 11.86 -11.00
C GLY A 70 -4.07 11.72 -12.24
N TYR A 71 -4.12 12.74 -13.08
CA TYR A 71 -3.24 12.80 -14.24
C TYR A 71 -1.84 13.20 -13.79
N PRO A 72 -0.79 12.41 -14.15
CA PRO A 72 0.57 12.75 -13.75
C PRO A 72 1.06 14.00 -14.48
N MET A 73 1.87 14.80 -13.79
CA MET A 73 2.46 16.02 -14.37
C MET A 73 3.66 15.73 -15.27
N GLY A 74 4.20 14.50 -15.21
CA GLY A 74 5.36 14.10 -15.99
C GLY A 74 5.24 12.65 -16.43
N LYS A 75 6.33 12.11 -16.97
CA LYS A 75 6.40 10.70 -17.39
C LYS A 75 7.07 9.87 -16.30
N PHE A 76 6.52 8.69 -16.04
CA PHE A 76 7.16 7.72 -15.17
C PHE A 76 8.30 7.03 -15.92
N GLY A 77 9.44 6.96 -15.29
CA GLY A 77 10.58 6.22 -15.80
C GLY A 77 10.62 4.76 -15.32
N PRO A 78 11.66 4.01 -15.74
CA PRO A 78 11.83 2.65 -15.26
C PRO A 78 12.12 2.64 -13.76
N VAL A 79 11.69 1.56 -13.11
CA VAL A 79 11.93 1.36 -11.69
C VAL A 79 13.42 1.06 -11.47
N LYS A 80 14.01 1.76 -10.49
CA LYS A 80 15.39 1.50 -10.06
C LYS A 80 15.37 0.78 -8.71
N ARG A 81 16.19 -0.25 -8.60
CA ARG A 81 16.34 -1.02 -7.37
C ARG A 81 17.82 -1.16 -7.02
N GLY A 82 18.12 -1.21 -5.74
CA GLY A 82 19.46 -1.53 -5.27
C GLY A 82 19.78 -3.01 -5.44
N PRO A 83 21.05 -3.39 -5.19
CA PRO A 83 21.44 -4.79 -5.24
C PRO A 83 20.72 -5.60 -4.15
N LEU A 84 20.54 -6.90 -4.40
CA LEU A 84 19.84 -7.79 -3.46
C LEU A 84 20.73 -8.26 -2.32
N ASN A 85 22.06 -8.27 -2.52
CA ASN A 85 22.97 -8.62 -1.44
C ASN A 85 22.80 -7.67 -0.24
N GLY A 86 22.80 -8.19 0.94
CA GLY A 86 22.56 -7.41 2.16
C GLY A 86 21.10 -7.25 2.55
N ILE A 87 20.17 -7.64 1.69
CA ILE A 87 18.74 -7.62 1.99
C ILE A 87 18.02 -8.95 1.76
N VAL A 88 18.69 -9.89 1.10
CA VAL A 88 18.19 -11.25 0.90
C VAL A 88 19.07 -12.21 1.69
N PHE A 89 18.45 -12.99 2.56
CA PHE A 89 19.14 -13.92 3.42
C PHE A 89 18.57 -15.33 3.24
N GLN A 90 19.42 -16.33 3.47
CA GLN A 90 19.04 -17.73 3.39
C GLN A 90 18.78 -18.27 4.80
N ASP A 91 17.60 -18.82 5.03
CA ASP A 91 17.16 -19.50 6.25
C ASP A 91 17.14 -18.65 7.51
N ARG A 92 18.10 -17.77 7.72
CA ARG A 92 18.20 -16.92 8.91
C ARG A 92 18.61 -15.50 8.55
N TRP A 93 18.16 -14.56 9.33
CA TRP A 93 18.58 -13.17 9.21
C TRP A 93 20.12 -13.06 9.31
N GLY A 94 20.72 -12.32 8.42
CA GLY A 94 22.16 -12.10 8.40
C GLY A 94 22.98 -13.17 7.68
N MET A 95 22.35 -14.28 7.28
CA MET A 95 23.02 -15.32 6.49
C MET A 95 22.95 -14.96 5.00
N PRO A 96 24.08 -14.61 4.35
CA PRO A 96 24.03 -14.20 2.96
C PRO A 96 23.46 -15.29 2.04
N TYR A 97 22.64 -14.87 1.09
CA TYR A 97 22.16 -15.76 0.05
C TYR A 97 23.18 -15.79 -1.09
N ALA A 98 23.77 -16.96 -1.33
CA ALA A 98 24.93 -17.10 -2.20
C ALA A 98 24.65 -16.82 -3.69
N SER A 99 23.37 -16.84 -4.10
CA SER A 99 22.98 -16.70 -5.51
C SER A 99 22.56 -15.28 -5.91
N VAL A 100 22.68 -14.29 -5.01
CA VAL A 100 22.31 -12.89 -5.30
C VAL A 100 23.47 -11.93 -5.17
#